data_d2e14a648781b9e11fe056cc456a67dd
#
_entry.id   d2e14a648781b9e11fe056cc456a67dd
#
_cell.length_a   1.000
_cell.length_b   1.000
_cell.length_c   1.000
_cell.angle_alpha   90.00
_cell.angle_beta   90.00
_cell.angle_gamma   90.00
#
_symmetry.space_group_name_H-M   'P 1'
#
loop_
_entity.id
_entity.type
_entity.pdbx_description
1 polymer ?
#
loop_
_entity_poly.entity_id
_entity_poly.type
_entity_poly.pdbx_seq_one_letter_code
_entity_poly.pdbx_strand_id
1 'polypeptide(L)'
;MTSGVCFIADSSWRRPANGNVVLAGSPLTLFSLSQAGQTIAECIERAQPLPQGHEVLTERLLNAGAIHPIPSTIDSTRFALSSVTAVIPAYIRTTQEAETLKSLVASCSALHSVVVIDDCSPLALPDLGAAQVIRLEKNSGPAAARNAGFAHVTTDFVACIDVDVAISDTTITQLLPYFADDKVALVAPRVKSRASTNFLGEYEVAASVLDMGESEARVCSGTRVAYVPSAMWLCRTAALRSISGFDESLRSGEDVDMVWRLNNAGWRCRYQPQAECSHLPRATLQQFVQQRMSYGESAAPLAKRHTGKLAPAKFNMWQASTWLLVLLGMPFIALGVAVASSAATAKKLRRFPQLHDESIRISLHATGKSAQSAAHAISRVWWPIAFVLAIFSQRLRVLFIAAALGPAVYEWWTKRPHLDVVRFALLKMLDNAAYGAGVWKGVIATRNAAPLIPTVKRSAANEE
;
A
#
# COMPACT_ATOMS: atom_id res chain seq x y z
N MET A 1 9.92 11.20 -20.38
CA MET A 1 11.14 10.79 -19.64
C MET A 1 12.34 11.11 -20.49
N THR A 2 13.36 11.70 -19.89
CA THR A 2 14.60 12.12 -20.56
C THR A 2 15.41 10.93 -21.06
N SER A 3 16.07 11.06 -22.22
CA SER A 3 17.00 10.09 -22.77
C SER A 3 18.12 9.79 -21.73
N GLY A 4 18.39 8.51 -21.49
CA GLY A 4 19.45 8.06 -20.58
C GLY A 4 19.00 7.45 -19.26
N VAL A 5 17.71 7.53 -18.89
CA VAL A 5 17.18 6.87 -17.69
C VAL A 5 17.18 5.36 -17.91
N CYS A 6 17.81 4.63 -16.99
CA CYS A 6 17.76 3.17 -16.95
C CYS A 6 16.58 2.68 -16.09
N PHE A 7 16.14 1.46 -16.36
CA PHE A 7 15.05 0.81 -15.64
C PHE A 7 15.48 -0.56 -15.15
N ILE A 8 14.92 -0.99 -14.02
CA ILE A 8 15.02 -2.37 -13.55
C ILE A 8 13.66 -3.05 -13.68
N ALA A 9 13.69 -4.35 -13.89
CA ALA A 9 12.52 -5.20 -13.89
C ALA A 9 11.93 -5.32 -12.48
N ASP A 10 10.59 -5.28 -12.35
CA ASP A 10 9.89 -5.58 -11.09
C ASP A 10 10.14 -7.04 -10.67
N SER A 11 10.05 -7.34 -9.38
CA SER A 11 10.19 -8.69 -8.82
C SER A 11 9.23 -9.74 -9.43
N SER A 12 8.13 -9.28 -10.04
CA SER A 12 7.17 -10.11 -10.76
C SER A 12 7.59 -10.44 -12.20
N TRP A 13 8.66 -9.80 -12.72
CA TRP A 13 9.10 -9.95 -14.11
C TRP A 13 9.51 -11.38 -14.44
N ARG A 14 8.96 -11.91 -15.52
CA ARG A 14 9.28 -13.23 -16.07
C ARG A 14 9.23 -13.17 -17.58
N ARG A 15 10.30 -13.56 -18.21
CA ARG A 15 10.42 -13.68 -19.67
C ARG A 15 10.92 -15.09 -20.01
N PRO A 16 10.01 -16.08 -20.12
CA PRO A 16 10.37 -17.46 -20.37
C PRO A 16 11.15 -17.61 -21.67
N ALA A 17 12.25 -18.38 -21.63
CA ALA A 17 13.14 -18.66 -22.75
C ALA A 17 13.66 -17.41 -23.48
N ASN A 18 13.75 -16.26 -22.79
CA ASN A 18 14.09 -14.95 -23.39
C ASN A 18 13.27 -14.63 -24.65
N GLY A 19 12.04 -15.13 -24.68
CA GLY A 19 11.14 -15.03 -25.82
C GLY A 19 10.48 -13.66 -25.97
N ASN A 20 9.46 -13.65 -26.83
CA ASN A 20 8.68 -12.45 -27.14
C ASN A 20 7.52 -12.20 -26.17
N VAL A 21 7.50 -12.83 -25.00
CA VAL A 21 6.45 -12.67 -24.00
C VAL A 21 7.05 -12.33 -22.65
N VAL A 22 6.48 -11.31 -22.00
CA VAL A 22 6.79 -10.93 -20.62
C VAL A 22 5.53 -11.03 -19.79
N LEU A 23 5.66 -11.64 -18.62
CA LEU A 23 4.67 -11.61 -17.54
C LEU A 23 5.23 -10.74 -16.42
N ALA A 24 4.61 -9.61 -16.14
CA ALA A 24 5.10 -8.69 -15.11
C ALA A 24 4.01 -7.75 -14.60
N GLY A 25 4.31 -7.06 -13.49
CA GLY A 25 3.47 -6.01 -12.94
C GLY A 25 2.51 -6.49 -11.86
N SER A 26 1.76 -5.51 -11.35
CA SER A 26 0.76 -5.72 -10.31
C SER A 26 -0.51 -4.92 -10.65
N PRO A 27 -1.62 -5.59 -11.01
CA PRO A 27 -1.78 -7.05 -11.20
C PRO A 27 -0.90 -7.61 -12.32
N LEU A 28 -0.61 -8.92 -12.27
CA LEU A 28 0.21 -9.59 -13.27
C LEU A 28 -0.42 -9.44 -14.66
N THR A 29 0.35 -8.90 -15.60
CA THR A 29 -0.07 -8.57 -16.96
C THR A 29 0.84 -9.28 -17.96
N LEU A 30 0.26 -9.75 -19.07
CA LEU A 30 1.00 -10.36 -20.17
C LEU A 30 1.27 -9.31 -21.24
N PHE A 31 2.53 -9.20 -21.63
CA PHE A 31 3.00 -8.33 -22.71
C PHE A 31 3.55 -9.20 -23.85
N SER A 32 3.01 -9.02 -25.04
CA SER A 32 3.59 -9.59 -26.27
C SER A 32 4.51 -8.54 -26.91
N LEU A 33 5.75 -8.92 -27.16
CA LEU A 33 6.82 -8.04 -27.61
C LEU A 33 7.10 -8.25 -29.09
N SER A 34 7.25 -7.15 -29.84
CA SER A 34 7.87 -7.14 -31.15
C SER A 34 9.39 -7.39 -31.04
N GLN A 35 10.10 -7.52 -32.14
CA GLN A 35 11.58 -7.60 -32.15
C GLN A 35 12.21 -6.42 -31.39
N ALA A 36 11.79 -5.19 -31.69
CA ALA A 36 12.26 -3.98 -30.97
C ALA A 36 11.89 -4.05 -29.46
N GLY A 37 10.71 -4.56 -29.13
CA GLY A 37 10.30 -4.76 -27.74
C GLY A 37 11.15 -5.78 -26.99
N GLN A 38 11.65 -6.80 -27.66
CA GLN A 38 12.58 -7.78 -27.05
C GLN A 38 13.93 -7.11 -26.72
N THR A 39 14.46 -6.28 -27.60
CA THR A 39 15.67 -5.49 -27.34
C THR A 39 15.48 -4.57 -26.13
N ILE A 40 14.32 -3.89 -26.03
CA ILE A 40 13.98 -3.07 -24.87
C ILE A 40 13.94 -3.93 -23.59
N ALA A 41 13.31 -5.11 -23.63
CA ALA A 41 13.26 -6.02 -22.48
C ALA A 41 14.67 -6.47 -22.05
N GLU A 42 15.57 -6.76 -22.99
CA GLU A 42 16.96 -7.10 -22.69
C GLU A 42 17.74 -5.95 -22.02
N CYS A 43 17.52 -4.72 -22.48
CA CYS A 43 18.11 -3.54 -21.84
C CYS A 43 17.60 -3.39 -20.38
N ILE A 44 16.29 -3.59 -20.15
CA ILE A 44 15.69 -3.54 -18.81
C ILE A 44 16.29 -4.63 -17.90
N GLU A 45 16.40 -5.86 -18.39
CA GLU A 45 16.96 -7.00 -17.65
C GLU A 45 18.43 -6.79 -17.25
N ARG A 46 19.16 -6.01 -18.06
CA ARG A 46 20.57 -5.66 -17.82
C ARG A 46 20.78 -4.28 -17.20
N ALA A 47 19.68 -3.58 -16.83
CA ALA A 47 19.73 -2.21 -16.33
C ALA A 47 20.52 -1.25 -17.24
N GLN A 48 20.38 -1.38 -18.55
CA GLN A 48 21.05 -0.58 -19.58
C GLN A 48 20.13 0.53 -20.11
N PRO A 49 20.72 1.60 -20.69
CA PRO A 49 19.95 2.64 -21.37
C PRO A 49 19.07 2.06 -22.47
N LEU A 50 17.85 2.57 -22.61
CA LEU A 50 16.91 2.08 -23.60
C LEU A 50 17.19 2.68 -24.98
N PRO A 51 16.97 1.89 -26.08
CA PRO A 51 17.13 2.38 -27.45
C PRO A 51 16.02 3.41 -27.78
N GLN A 52 16.23 4.19 -28.84
CA GLN A 52 15.21 5.13 -29.34
C GLN A 52 13.89 4.41 -29.69
N GLY A 53 12.77 5.10 -29.50
CA GLY A 53 11.43 4.53 -29.77
C GLY A 53 10.87 3.61 -28.67
N HIS A 54 11.49 3.64 -27.48
CA HIS A 54 11.08 2.83 -26.33
C HIS A 54 9.83 3.35 -25.62
N GLU A 55 9.41 4.60 -25.87
CA GLU A 55 8.50 5.37 -25.01
C GLU A 55 7.15 4.68 -24.78
N VAL A 56 6.55 4.18 -25.86
CA VAL A 56 5.21 3.53 -25.77
C VAL A 56 5.24 2.26 -24.93
N LEU A 57 6.24 1.41 -25.12
CA LEU A 57 6.36 0.17 -24.34
C LEU A 57 6.73 0.49 -22.89
N THR A 58 7.67 1.38 -22.68
CA THR A 58 8.09 1.82 -21.33
C THR A 58 6.93 2.43 -20.55
N GLU A 59 6.11 3.28 -21.18
CA GLU A 59 4.90 3.84 -20.58
C GLU A 59 3.92 2.74 -20.14
N ARG A 60 3.68 1.75 -21.00
CA ARG A 60 2.81 0.61 -20.67
C ARG A 60 3.38 -0.24 -19.52
N LEU A 61 4.69 -0.50 -19.52
CA LEU A 61 5.36 -1.27 -18.47
C LEU A 61 5.35 -0.51 -17.12
N LEU A 62 5.60 0.80 -17.14
CA LEU A 62 5.50 1.66 -15.95
C LEU A 62 4.07 1.69 -15.39
N ASN A 63 3.08 1.82 -16.26
CA ASN A 63 1.67 1.83 -15.87
C ASN A 63 1.17 0.48 -15.33
N ALA A 64 1.82 -0.60 -15.69
CA ALA A 64 1.56 -1.92 -15.10
C ALA A 64 2.36 -2.15 -13.80
N GLY A 65 3.32 -1.30 -13.46
CA GLY A 65 4.27 -1.56 -12.37
C GLY A 65 5.21 -2.73 -12.68
N ALA A 66 5.51 -2.95 -13.97
CA ALA A 66 6.37 -4.03 -14.44
C ALA A 66 7.85 -3.63 -14.42
N ILE A 67 8.14 -2.34 -14.41
CA ILE A 67 9.50 -1.77 -14.33
C ILE A 67 9.55 -0.57 -13.40
N HIS A 68 10.76 -0.28 -12.92
CA HIS A 68 11.03 0.85 -12.05
C HIS A 68 12.24 1.64 -12.57
N PRO A 69 12.23 2.99 -12.52
CA PRO A 69 13.40 3.78 -12.91
C PRO A 69 14.51 3.63 -11.88
N ILE A 70 15.76 3.67 -12.33
CA ILE A 70 16.92 3.65 -11.46
C ILE A 70 17.28 5.09 -11.10
N PRO A 71 17.12 5.55 -9.84
CA PRO A 71 17.29 6.96 -9.45
C PRO A 71 18.66 7.53 -9.78
N SER A 72 19.72 6.74 -9.63
CA SER A 72 21.10 7.17 -9.90
C SER A 72 21.39 7.50 -11.37
N THR A 73 20.51 7.07 -12.29
CA THR A 73 20.63 7.39 -13.73
C THR A 73 19.80 8.60 -14.13
N ILE A 74 19.05 9.18 -13.19
CA ILE A 74 18.23 10.36 -13.42
C ILE A 74 19.08 11.60 -13.12
N ASP A 75 19.05 12.58 -14.02
CA ASP A 75 19.67 13.88 -13.75
C ASP A 75 18.94 14.57 -12.58
N SER A 76 19.54 14.47 -11.40
CA SER A 76 19.02 15.02 -10.15
C SER A 76 19.35 16.51 -9.96
N THR A 77 20.17 17.11 -10.82
CA THR A 77 20.56 18.54 -10.70
C THR A 77 19.35 19.48 -10.79
N ARG A 78 18.25 19.02 -11.40
CA ARG A 78 16.99 19.76 -11.52
C ARG A 78 16.14 19.75 -10.25
N PHE A 79 16.49 18.94 -9.23
CA PHE A 79 15.68 18.71 -8.04
C PHE A 79 16.52 18.97 -6.79
N ALA A 80 16.38 20.16 -6.21
CA ALA A 80 17.07 20.56 -4.99
C ALA A 80 16.14 20.53 -3.77
N LEU A 81 16.69 20.32 -2.58
CA LEU A 81 15.94 20.43 -1.31
C LEU A 81 15.28 21.80 -1.14
N SER A 82 15.86 22.86 -1.73
CA SER A 82 15.28 24.19 -1.80
C SER A 82 14.00 24.31 -2.62
N SER A 83 13.60 23.28 -3.36
CA SER A 83 12.32 23.20 -4.06
C SER A 83 11.23 22.49 -3.26
N VAL A 84 11.49 22.14 -1.99
CA VAL A 84 10.59 21.37 -1.13
C VAL A 84 10.20 22.18 0.10
N THR A 85 8.91 22.28 0.40
CA THR A 85 8.36 22.76 1.68
C THR A 85 7.89 21.56 2.50
N ALA A 86 8.29 21.48 3.77
CA ALA A 86 7.72 20.51 4.69
C ALA A 86 6.40 21.02 5.28
N VAL A 87 5.37 20.18 5.34
CA VAL A 87 4.11 20.43 6.04
C VAL A 87 3.95 19.38 7.14
N ILE A 88 3.89 19.84 8.38
CA ILE A 88 3.86 19.00 9.58
C ILE A 88 2.56 19.29 10.33
N PRO A 89 1.53 18.43 10.25
CA PRO A 89 0.36 18.54 11.10
C PRO A 89 0.72 18.14 12.52
N ALA A 90 0.42 18.98 13.51
CA ALA A 90 0.80 18.77 14.90
C ALA A 90 -0.40 18.84 15.84
N TYR A 91 -0.54 17.86 16.73
CA TYR A 91 -1.46 17.88 17.85
C TYR A 91 -0.73 17.36 19.10
N ILE A 92 -0.17 18.29 19.86
CA ILE A 92 0.78 18.04 20.96
C ILE A 92 0.05 17.96 22.29
N ARG A 93 0.17 16.82 22.96
CA ARG A 93 -0.48 16.52 24.25
C ARG A 93 0.53 16.30 25.38
N THR A 94 1.77 16.00 25.01
CA THR A 94 2.84 15.66 25.97
C THR A 94 4.13 16.38 25.62
N THR A 95 4.99 16.58 26.61
CA THR A 95 6.32 17.16 26.44
C THR A 95 7.18 16.31 25.47
N GLN A 96 7.01 14.98 25.51
CA GLN A 96 7.74 14.09 24.60
C GLN A 96 7.34 14.31 23.15
N GLU A 97 6.02 14.53 22.86
CA GLU A 97 5.56 14.86 21.51
C GLU A 97 6.11 16.23 21.06
N ALA A 98 6.23 17.21 21.97
CA ALA A 98 6.84 18.51 21.68
C ALA A 98 8.31 18.40 21.30
N GLU A 99 9.10 17.60 22.03
CA GLU A 99 10.51 17.35 21.71
C GLU A 99 10.66 16.58 20.39
N THR A 100 9.76 15.66 20.09
CA THR A 100 9.76 14.94 18.81
C THR A 100 9.50 15.91 17.64
N LEU A 101 8.52 16.81 17.79
CA LEU A 101 8.24 17.87 16.81
C LEU A 101 9.47 18.76 16.59
N LYS A 102 10.12 19.21 17.66
CA LYS A 102 11.33 20.05 17.58
C LYS A 102 12.46 19.35 16.81
N SER A 103 12.68 18.07 17.11
CA SER A 103 13.68 17.26 16.42
C SER A 103 13.36 17.07 14.93
N LEU A 104 12.09 16.84 14.59
CA LEU A 104 11.64 16.70 13.20
C LEU A 104 11.83 18.01 12.42
N VAL A 105 11.45 19.16 13.00
CA VAL A 105 11.64 20.48 12.38
C VAL A 105 13.12 20.73 12.11
N ALA A 106 14.01 20.40 13.05
CA ALA A 106 15.45 20.52 12.88
C ALA A 106 15.98 19.64 11.71
N SER A 107 15.45 18.41 11.56
CA SER A 107 15.80 17.53 10.44
C SER A 107 15.36 18.07 9.07
N CYS A 108 14.41 19.00 9.04
CA CYS A 108 13.92 19.64 7.83
C CYS A 108 14.65 20.95 7.48
N SER A 109 15.69 21.33 8.21
CA SER A 109 16.38 22.64 8.06
C SER A 109 17.00 22.91 6.69
N ALA A 110 17.32 21.87 5.93
CA ALA A 110 17.85 21.98 4.56
C ALA A 110 16.78 22.25 3.48
N LEU A 111 15.49 22.15 3.83
CA LEU A 111 14.37 22.40 2.93
C LEU A 111 14.16 23.90 2.73
N HIS A 112 13.36 24.25 1.72
CA HIS A 112 13.00 25.66 1.46
C HIS A 112 12.35 26.33 2.68
N SER A 113 11.37 25.64 3.28
CA SER A 113 10.66 26.11 4.46
C SER A 113 9.97 24.93 5.17
N VAL A 114 9.63 25.18 6.44
CA VAL A 114 8.84 24.24 7.26
C VAL A 114 7.59 24.98 7.74
N VAL A 115 6.42 24.39 7.46
CA VAL A 115 5.11 24.88 7.90
C VAL A 115 4.55 23.88 8.88
N VAL A 116 4.38 24.29 10.13
CA VAL A 116 3.78 23.48 11.19
C VAL A 116 2.35 23.94 11.41
N ILE A 117 1.40 23.04 11.30
CA ILE A 117 0.00 23.32 11.57
C ILE A 117 -0.37 22.75 12.94
N ASP A 118 -0.53 23.63 13.90
CA ASP A 118 -1.02 23.30 15.24
C ASP A 118 -2.54 23.11 15.21
N ASP A 119 -2.98 21.86 15.20
CA ASP A 119 -4.40 21.47 15.17
C ASP A 119 -5.06 21.65 16.56
N CYS A 120 -4.92 22.84 17.15
CA CYS A 120 -5.44 23.20 18.46
C CYS A 120 -4.89 22.31 19.60
N SER A 121 -3.58 22.18 19.67
CA SER A 121 -2.89 21.40 20.71
C SER A 121 -3.25 21.87 22.12
N PRO A 122 -3.51 20.97 23.07
CA PRO A 122 -3.70 21.32 24.47
C PRO A 122 -2.42 21.82 25.16
N LEU A 123 -1.25 21.39 24.69
CA LEU A 123 0.05 21.87 25.14
C LEU A 123 0.59 22.89 24.14
N ALA A 124 1.17 23.99 24.63
CA ALA A 124 1.84 24.97 23.77
C ALA A 124 3.01 24.31 23.00
N LEU A 125 3.15 24.70 21.75
CA LEU A 125 4.27 24.22 20.94
C LEU A 125 5.60 24.81 21.48
N PRO A 126 6.71 24.06 21.37
CA PRO A 126 8.03 24.59 21.71
C PRO A 126 8.47 25.66 20.71
N ASP A 127 9.56 26.35 21.01
CA ASP A 127 10.22 27.18 20.00
C ASP A 127 10.75 26.31 18.85
N LEU A 128 10.28 26.56 17.63
CA LEU A 128 10.58 25.84 16.42
C LEU A 128 11.49 26.64 15.47
N GLY A 129 12.11 27.73 15.96
CA GLY A 129 13.05 28.53 15.19
C GLY A 129 12.40 29.21 13.98
N ALA A 130 12.94 28.94 12.77
CA ALA A 130 12.48 29.55 11.53
C ALA A 130 11.20 28.91 10.93
N ALA A 131 10.65 27.87 11.56
CA ALA A 131 9.43 27.23 11.05
C ALA A 131 8.23 28.18 11.18
N GLN A 132 7.41 28.25 10.14
CA GLN A 132 6.14 28.97 10.19
C GLN A 132 5.11 28.13 10.95
N VAL A 133 4.61 28.64 12.07
CA VAL A 133 3.59 27.98 12.87
C VAL A 133 2.24 28.64 12.63
N ILE A 134 1.23 27.82 12.29
CA ILE A 134 -0.15 28.24 12.08
C ILE A 134 -1.05 27.43 13.00
N ARG A 135 -1.75 28.09 13.91
CA ARG A 135 -2.67 27.45 14.85
C ARG A 135 -4.10 27.51 14.34
N LEU A 136 -4.76 26.34 14.30
CA LEU A 136 -6.18 26.23 13.99
C LEU A 136 -7.03 26.58 15.24
N GLU A 137 -8.24 27.09 15.01
CA GLU A 137 -9.14 27.48 16.09
C GLU A 137 -9.68 26.28 16.89
N LYS A 138 -9.78 25.14 16.25
CA LYS A 138 -10.25 23.85 16.83
C LYS A 138 -9.53 22.67 16.23
N ASN A 139 -9.54 21.52 16.93
CA ASN A 139 -9.05 20.27 16.38
C ASN A 139 -9.93 19.82 15.21
N SER A 140 -9.43 19.98 13.99
CA SER A 140 -10.13 19.69 12.74
C SER A 140 -9.68 18.36 12.13
N GLY A 141 -8.62 17.77 12.66
CA GLY A 141 -8.07 16.48 12.22
C GLY A 141 -7.00 16.60 11.15
N PRO A 142 -6.32 15.47 10.84
CA PRO A 142 -5.10 15.49 10.03
C PRO A 142 -5.32 15.97 8.59
N ALA A 143 -6.45 15.67 7.98
CA ALA A 143 -6.78 16.12 6.62
C ALA A 143 -6.87 17.66 6.55
N ALA A 144 -7.63 18.28 7.44
CA ALA A 144 -7.79 19.73 7.49
C ALA A 144 -6.47 20.44 7.85
N ALA A 145 -5.70 19.89 8.80
CA ALA A 145 -4.41 20.44 9.16
C ALA A 145 -3.43 20.40 7.96
N ARG A 146 -3.36 19.29 7.21
CA ARG A 146 -2.52 19.21 6.01
C ARG A 146 -2.96 20.17 4.92
N ASN A 147 -4.27 20.31 4.67
CA ASN A 147 -4.79 21.26 3.69
C ASN A 147 -4.48 22.71 4.08
N ALA A 148 -4.62 23.06 5.36
CA ALA A 148 -4.21 24.39 5.85
C ALA A 148 -2.73 24.64 5.57
N GLY A 149 -1.86 23.64 5.78
CA GLY A 149 -0.43 23.74 5.43
C GLY A 149 -0.19 23.90 3.94
N PHE A 150 -0.90 23.17 3.09
CA PHE A 150 -0.75 23.26 1.63
C PHE A 150 -1.09 24.64 1.06
N ALA A 151 -1.96 25.41 1.72
CA ALA A 151 -2.26 26.77 1.31
C ALA A 151 -1.05 27.71 1.40
N HIS A 152 -0.05 27.37 2.22
CA HIS A 152 1.19 28.13 2.40
C HIS A 152 2.37 27.60 1.59
N VAL A 153 2.19 26.51 0.82
CA VAL A 153 3.25 25.94 -0.03
C VAL A 153 3.38 26.73 -1.32
N THR A 154 4.56 27.29 -1.56
CA THR A 154 4.91 28.01 -2.79
C THR A 154 5.88 27.26 -3.68
N THR A 155 6.50 26.20 -3.18
CA THR A 155 7.47 25.36 -3.87
C THR A 155 6.83 24.33 -4.79
N ASP A 156 7.63 23.76 -5.71
CA ASP A 156 7.18 22.73 -6.65
C ASP A 156 6.77 21.42 -5.95
N PHE A 157 7.40 21.14 -4.80
CA PHE A 157 7.18 19.92 -4.05
C PHE A 157 6.82 20.22 -2.59
N VAL A 158 6.00 19.35 -2.01
CA VAL A 158 5.66 19.36 -0.60
C VAL A 158 5.97 18.01 0.03
N ALA A 159 6.72 18.02 1.12
CA ALA A 159 6.91 16.86 1.99
C ALA A 159 5.88 16.92 3.12
N CYS A 160 4.96 15.96 3.16
CA CYS A 160 4.04 15.82 4.28
C CYS A 160 4.65 14.81 5.26
N ILE A 161 4.78 15.20 6.54
CA ILE A 161 5.48 14.39 7.54
C ILE A 161 4.71 14.49 8.86
N ASP A 162 4.29 13.35 9.41
CA ASP A 162 3.63 13.30 10.70
C ASP A 162 4.64 13.51 11.85
N VAL A 163 4.19 14.10 12.96
CA VAL A 163 5.04 14.48 14.11
C VAL A 163 5.83 13.29 14.68
N ASP A 164 5.25 12.08 14.68
CA ASP A 164 5.84 10.86 15.24
C ASP A 164 6.77 10.12 14.27
N VAL A 165 7.11 10.76 13.14
CA VAL A 165 8.04 10.24 12.12
C VAL A 165 9.42 10.87 12.29
N ALA A 166 10.48 10.08 12.15
CA ALA A 166 11.83 10.57 11.98
C ALA A 166 12.35 10.24 10.58
N ILE A 167 12.89 11.25 9.93
CA ILE A 167 13.53 11.16 8.62
C ILE A 167 15.05 11.25 8.76
N SER A 168 15.77 10.71 7.79
CA SER A 168 17.22 10.93 7.63
C SER A 168 17.48 12.05 6.63
N ASP A 169 18.68 12.58 6.63
CA ASP A 169 19.13 13.62 5.68
C ASP A 169 19.00 13.20 4.21
N THR A 170 18.98 11.89 3.95
CA THR A 170 18.89 11.32 2.60
C THR A 170 17.47 10.93 2.20
N THR A 171 16.51 10.88 3.13
CA THR A 171 15.16 10.40 2.82
C THR A 171 14.53 11.17 1.67
N ILE A 172 14.52 12.50 1.73
CA ILE A 172 13.88 13.34 0.70
C ILE A 172 14.71 13.34 -0.58
N THR A 173 16.04 13.39 -0.50
CA THR A 173 16.93 13.39 -1.68
C THR A 173 16.81 12.11 -2.50
N GLN A 174 16.50 10.98 -1.87
CA GLN A 174 16.26 9.71 -2.57
C GLN A 174 14.90 9.67 -3.28
N LEU A 175 13.91 10.47 -2.87
CA LEU A 175 12.60 10.54 -3.49
C LEU A 175 12.52 11.54 -4.65
N LEU A 176 13.26 12.62 -4.59
CA LEU A 176 13.22 13.73 -5.56
C LEU A 176 13.45 13.31 -7.02
N PRO A 177 14.41 12.42 -7.36
CA PRO A 177 14.67 12.05 -8.75
C PRO A 177 13.45 11.46 -9.49
N TYR A 178 12.52 10.83 -8.78
CA TYR A 178 11.32 10.24 -9.40
C TYR A 178 10.41 11.26 -10.07
N PHE A 179 10.50 12.53 -9.68
CA PHE A 179 9.72 13.62 -10.28
C PHE A 179 10.25 14.10 -11.64
N ALA A 180 11.32 13.50 -12.15
CA ALA A 180 11.73 13.62 -13.53
C ALA A 180 10.67 13.05 -14.51
N ASP A 181 9.82 12.16 -14.05
CA ASP A 181 8.58 11.81 -14.74
C ASP A 181 7.48 12.82 -14.33
N ASP A 182 7.09 13.67 -15.27
CA ASP A 182 6.08 14.71 -15.04
C ASP A 182 4.70 14.13 -14.63
N LYS A 183 4.46 12.85 -14.87
CA LYS A 183 3.24 12.14 -14.44
C LYS A 183 3.31 11.66 -12.99
N VAL A 184 4.48 11.73 -12.33
CA VAL A 184 4.60 11.34 -10.93
C VAL A 184 4.09 12.46 -10.04
N ALA A 185 3.01 12.17 -9.31
CA ALA A 185 2.42 13.05 -8.31
C ALA A 185 3.01 12.85 -6.93
N LEU A 186 3.24 11.59 -6.54
CA LEU A 186 3.59 11.22 -5.18
C LEU A 186 4.61 10.09 -5.16
N VAL A 187 5.61 10.23 -4.28
CA VAL A 187 6.57 9.17 -3.94
C VAL A 187 6.63 9.04 -2.43
N ALA A 188 6.41 7.82 -1.93
CA ALA A 188 6.47 7.53 -0.49
C ALA A 188 7.68 6.64 -0.15
N PRO A 189 8.39 6.91 0.95
CA PRO A 189 9.43 6.04 1.49
C PRO A 189 8.82 4.84 2.22
N ARG A 190 9.68 3.91 2.62
CA ARG A 190 9.34 2.85 3.56
C ARG A 190 9.22 3.41 4.98
N VAL A 191 8.08 3.18 5.62
CA VAL A 191 7.83 3.58 7.00
C VAL A 191 8.07 2.38 7.91
N LYS A 192 9.23 2.35 8.59
CA LYS A 192 9.58 1.30 9.55
C LYS A 192 9.12 1.68 10.94
N SER A 193 8.67 0.71 11.73
CA SER A 193 8.47 0.93 13.16
C SER A 193 9.83 0.99 13.86
N ARG A 194 10.02 1.93 14.79
CA ARG A 194 11.23 1.98 15.62
C ARG A 194 11.33 0.76 16.51
N ALA A 195 12.56 0.33 16.76
CA ALA A 195 12.83 -0.74 17.71
C ALA A 195 12.24 -0.39 19.09
N SER A 196 11.65 -1.38 19.73
CA SER A 196 11.05 -1.27 21.06
C SER A 196 11.35 -2.54 21.85
N THR A 197 11.46 -2.41 23.15
CA THR A 197 11.76 -3.51 24.05
C THR A 197 10.52 -4.21 24.61
N ASN A 198 9.32 -3.67 24.33
CA ASN A 198 8.09 -4.31 24.74
C ASN A 198 7.51 -5.19 23.62
N PHE A 199 6.73 -6.20 23.99
CA PHE A 199 6.16 -7.19 23.05
C PHE A 199 5.28 -6.58 21.96
N LEU A 200 4.61 -5.46 22.25
CA LEU A 200 3.77 -4.76 21.25
C LEU A 200 4.63 -4.05 20.21
N GLY A 201 5.69 -3.38 20.65
CA GLY A 201 6.64 -2.74 19.74
C GLY A 201 7.41 -3.76 18.89
N GLU A 202 7.82 -4.91 19.46
CA GLU A 202 8.41 -6.01 18.68
C GLU A 202 7.44 -6.55 17.62
N TYR A 203 6.13 -6.64 17.95
CA TYR A 203 5.10 -6.98 16.96
C TYR A 203 5.00 -5.91 15.86
N GLU A 204 4.96 -4.62 16.21
CA GLU A 204 4.86 -3.54 15.22
C GLU A 204 6.12 -3.43 14.33
N VAL A 205 7.31 -3.77 14.85
CA VAL A 205 8.52 -3.88 14.01
C VAL A 205 8.35 -4.95 12.92
N ALA A 206 7.72 -6.08 13.25
CA ALA A 206 7.57 -7.20 12.32
C ALA A 206 6.31 -7.09 11.43
N ALA A 207 5.24 -6.47 11.92
CA ALA A 207 3.91 -6.50 11.30
C ALA A 207 3.22 -5.13 11.24
N SER A 208 4.00 -4.03 11.17
CA SER A 208 3.46 -2.69 11.02
C SER A 208 2.58 -2.60 9.77
N VAL A 209 1.40 -2.02 9.92
CA VAL A 209 0.51 -1.72 8.79
C VAL A 209 0.99 -0.54 7.94
N LEU A 210 2.00 0.21 8.44
CA LEU A 210 2.60 1.32 7.72
C LEU A 210 3.75 0.86 6.81
N ASP A 211 4.33 -0.32 7.06
CA ASP A 211 5.40 -0.88 6.23
C ASP A 211 4.82 -1.61 5.02
N MET A 212 4.97 -1.04 3.84
CA MET A 212 4.52 -1.61 2.57
C MET A 212 5.48 -2.65 1.99
N GLY A 213 6.55 -3.01 2.71
CA GLY A 213 7.52 -4.05 2.34
C GLY A 213 8.76 -3.52 1.63
N GLU A 214 9.58 -4.46 1.14
CA GLU A 214 10.94 -4.18 0.64
C GLU A 214 11.03 -3.97 -0.87
N SER A 215 9.90 -4.15 -1.57
CA SER A 215 9.90 -4.07 -3.03
C SER A 215 9.32 -2.75 -3.52
N GLU A 216 10.05 -2.06 -4.38
CA GLU A 216 9.55 -0.90 -5.09
C GLU A 216 8.22 -1.22 -5.80
N ALA A 217 7.30 -0.27 -5.83
CA ALA A 217 5.98 -0.52 -6.40
C ALA A 217 5.35 0.73 -7.02
N ARG A 218 4.54 0.50 -8.06
CA ARG A 218 3.46 1.41 -8.39
C ARG A 218 2.40 1.38 -7.30
N VAL A 219 1.94 2.54 -6.86
CA VAL A 219 0.87 2.66 -5.86
C VAL A 219 -0.46 2.91 -6.58
N CYS A 220 -1.35 1.92 -6.54
CA CYS A 220 -2.66 2.02 -7.17
C CYS A 220 -3.62 0.99 -6.56
N SER A 221 -4.91 1.30 -6.51
CA SER A 221 -5.92 0.33 -6.05
C SER A 221 -5.86 -0.97 -6.86
N GLY A 222 -5.83 -2.10 -6.15
CA GLY A 222 -5.77 -3.44 -6.75
C GLY A 222 -4.38 -3.92 -7.13
N THR A 223 -3.33 -3.15 -6.81
CA THR A 223 -1.93 -3.56 -6.94
C THR A 223 -1.37 -4.09 -5.63
N ARG A 224 -0.10 -4.53 -5.63
CA ARG A 224 0.63 -4.99 -4.43
C ARG A 224 0.63 -3.92 -3.33
N VAL A 225 0.87 -2.67 -3.69
CA VAL A 225 0.76 -1.51 -2.80
C VAL A 225 -0.44 -0.69 -3.25
N ALA A 226 -1.57 -0.88 -2.58
CA ALA A 226 -2.84 -0.26 -2.99
C ALA A 226 -2.93 1.23 -2.60
N TYR A 227 -2.20 1.64 -1.57
CA TYR A 227 -2.07 3.00 -1.06
C TYR A 227 -0.77 3.11 -0.27
N VAL A 228 -0.40 4.30 0.13
CA VAL A 228 0.71 4.57 1.06
C VAL A 228 0.22 5.44 2.22
N PRO A 229 0.68 5.18 3.46
CA PRO A 229 0.28 5.95 4.62
C PRO A 229 0.77 7.39 4.53
N SER A 230 0.00 8.33 5.06
CA SER A 230 0.38 9.74 5.12
C SER A 230 1.44 10.07 6.17
N ALA A 231 2.01 9.06 6.81
CA ALA A 231 3.09 9.25 7.77
C ALA A 231 4.27 10.05 7.20
N MET A 232 4.68 9.72 5.96
CA MET A 232 5.65 10.51 5.19
C MET A 232 5.49 10.26 3.69
N TRP A 233 5.43 11.31 2.89
CA TRP A 233 5.59 11.26 1.44
C TRP A 233 5.98 12.62 0.85
N LEU A 234 6.54 12.59 -0.33
CA LEU A 234 6.86 13.75 -1.15
C LEU A 234 5.85 13.81 -2.30
N CYS A 235 5.29 15.00 -2.54
CA CYS A 235 4.26 15.19 -3.56
C CYS A 235 4.53 16.42 -4.42
N ARG A 236 4.18 16.35 -5.69
CA ARG A 236 4.14 17.50 -6.58
C ARG A 236 2.99 18.42 -6.18
N THR A 237 3.28 19.67 -5.85
CA THR A 237 2.29 20.66 -5.39
C THR A 237 1.15 20.86 -6.40
N ALA A 238 1.47 20.90 -7.70
CA ALA A 238 0.46 21.01 -8.75
C ALA A 238 -0.51 19.81 -8.78
N ALA A 239 -0.02 18.59 -8.49
CA ALA A 239 -0.87 17.39 -8.44
C ALA A 239 -1.85 17.44 -7.26
N LEU A 240 -1.41 17.87 -6.08
CA LEU A 240 -2.30 18.08 -4.93
C LEU A 240 -3.38 19.13 -5.22
N ARG A 241 -2.99 20.25 -5.83
CA ARG A 241 -3.93 21.31 -6.22
C ARG A 241 -4.96 20.81 -7.22
N SER A 242 -4.56 19.95 -8.17
CA SER A 242 -5.46 19.41 -9.20
C SER A 242 -6.60 18.56 -8.64
N ILE A 243 -6.44 18.00 -7.44
CA ILE A 243 -7.46 17.20 -6.75
C ILE A 243 -8.03 17.89 -5.51
N SER A 244 -7.72 19.17 -5.29
CA SER A 244 -8.17 19.97 -4.12
C SER A 244 -7.72 19.39 -2.77
N GLY A 245 -6.51 18.79 -2.71
CA GLY A 245 -5.92 18.27 -1.47
C GLY A 245 -6.66 17.07 -0.87
N PHE A 246 -6.69 16.97 0.46
CA PHE A 246 -7.40 15.94 1.21
C PHE A 246 -8.90 16.24 1.34
N ASP A 247 -9.70 15.20 1.50
CA ASP A 247 -11.12 15.36 1.91
C ASP A 247 -11.22 15.45 3.44
N GLU A 248 -11.55 16.63 3.94
CA GLU A 248 -11.59 16.94 5.37
C GLU A 248 -12.74 16.25 6.12
N SER A 249 -13.71 15.69 5.39
CA SER A 249 -14.79 14.91 6.01
C SER A 249 -14.31 13.51 6.46
N LEU A 250 -13.12 13.08 6.01
CA LEU A 250 -12.50 11.82 6.41
C LEU A 250 -11.55 12.03 7.59
N ARG A 251 -11.90 11.46 8.73
CA ARG A 251 -11.03 11.45 9.92
C ARG A 251 -9.98 10.36 9.91
N SER A 252 -10.14 9.36 9.05
CA SER A 252 -9.22 8.24 8.81
C SER A 252 -9.43 7.72 7.39
N GLY A 253 -8.35 7.26 6.75
CA GLY A 253 -8.36 6.81 5.35
C GLY A 253 -8.32 7.95 4.33
N GLU A 254 -8.06 9.16 4.78
CA GLU A 254 -7.85 10.35 3.93
C GLU A 254 -6.67 10.17 2.98
N ASP A 255 -5.65 9.44 3.39
CA ASP A 255 -4.48 9.05 2.60
C ASP A 255 -4.85 8.07 1.47
N VAL A 256 -5.65 7.07 1.77
CA VAL A 256 -6.19 6.12 0.77
C VAL A 256 -7.02 6.87 -0.27
N ASP A 257 -7.93 7.72 0.17
CA ASP A 257 -8.78 8.54 -0.70
C ASP A 257 -7.95 9.43 -1.62
N MET A 258 -6.98 10.16 -1.06
CA MET A 258 -6.12 11.07 -1.80
C MET A 258 -5.31 10.34 -2.89
N VAL A 259 -4.63 9.23 -2.55
CA VAL A 259 -3.87 8.43 -3.51
C VAL A 259 -4.76 7.92 -4.64
N TRP A 260 -5.98 7.47 -4.33
CA TRP A 260 -6.88 6.96 -5.37
C TRP A 260 -7.48 8.07 -6.23
N ARG A 261 -7.67 9.29 -5.69
CA ARG A 261 -8.06 10.46 -6.49
C ARG A 261 -6.94 10.91 -7.42
N LEU A 262 -5.68 10.92 -6.96
CA LEU A 262 -4.52 11.16 -7.81
C LEU A 262 -4.45 10.17 -8.97
N ASN A 263 -4.61 8.86 -8.68
CA ASN A 263 -4.61 7.85 -9.74
C ASN A 263 -5.78 8.03 -10.73
N ASN A 264 -6.99 8.36 -10.25
CA ASN A 264 -8.16 8.60 -11.10
C ASN A 264 -7.98 9.86 -11.98
N ALA A 265 -7.21 10.84 -11.53
CA ALA A 265 -6.83 12.04 -12.29
C ALA A 265 -5.67 11.78 -13.29
N GLY A 266 -5.21 10.53 -13.41
CA GLY A 266 -4.15 10.14 -14.37
C GLY A 266 -2.73 10.27 -13.84
N TRP A 267 -2.55 10.68 -12.58
CA TRP A 267 -1.25 10.77 -11.94
C TRP A 267 -0.70 9.40 -11.54
N ARG A 268 0.64 9.29 -11.47
CA ARG A 268 1.35 8.13 -10.92
C ARG A 268 1.74 8.38 -9.47
N CYS A 269 1.48 7.38 -8.63
CA CYS A 269 2.01 7.32 -7.27
C CYS A 269 2.99 6.15 -7.18
N ARG A 270 4.11 6.34 -6.46
CA ARG A 270 5.18 5.36 -6.35
C ARG A 270 5.56 5.12 -4.89
N TYR A 271 6.04 3.93 -4.63
CA TYR A 271 6.61 3.53 -3.35
C TYR A 271 8.08 3.16 -3.55
N GLN A 272 8.97 3.81 -2.82
CA GLN A 272 10.41 3.63 -2.87
C GLN A 272 10.95 3.14 -1.52
N PRO A 273 11.18 1.84 -1.35
CA PRO A 273 11.56 1.25 -0.05
C PRO A 273 13.02 1.50 0.35
N GLN A 274 13.88 1.93 -0.56
CA GLN A 274 15.28 2.29 -0.23
C GLN A 274 15.36 3.63 0.50
N ALA A 275 14.43 4.55 0.23
CA ALA A 275 14.20 5.70 1.08
C ALA A 275 13.40 5.24 2.32
N GLU A 276 13.96 5.50 3.49
CA GLU A 276 13.38 5.02 4.75
C GLU A 276 13.07 6.19 5.69
N CYS A 277 11.99 6.04 6.44
CA CYS A 277 11.71 6.82 7.64
C CYS A 277 11.26 5.89 8.76
N SER A 278 11.28 6.37 9.99
CA SER A 278 10.88 5.56 11.13
C SER A 278 9.73 6.23 11.90
N HIS A 279 8.79 5.40 12.34
CA HIS A 279 7.59 5.81 13.08
C HIS A 279 7.62 5.23 14.50
N LEU A 280 7.15 5.98 15.50
CA LEU A 280 7.06 5.49 16.87
C LEU A 280 5.90 4.49 17.01
N PRO A 281 6.15 3.27 17.54
CA PRO A 281 5.08 2.32 17.80
C PRO A 281 4.15 2.82 18.92
N ARG A 282 2.91 2.32 18.94
CA ARG A 282 1.98 2.67 20.02
C ARG A 282 2.47 2.14 21.37
N ALA A 283 2.40 2.98 22.40
CA ALA A 283 2.94 2.64 23.71
C ALA A 283 2.07 1.61 24.46
N THR A 284 0.75 1.64 24.25
CA THR A 284 -0.20 0.79 24.98
C THR A 284 -1.08 -0.03 24.06
N LEU A 285 -1.54 -1.18 24.57
CA LEU A 285 -2.46 -2.06 23.85
C LEU A 285 -3.79 -1.37 23.55
N GLN A 286 -4.26 -0.49 24.44
CA GLN A 286 -5.49 0.30 24.22
C GLN A 286 -5.33 1.24 23.00
N GLN A 287 -4.24 1.97 22.92
CA GLN A 287 -3.95 2.86 21.77
C GLN A 287 -3.84 2.06 20.47
N PHE A 288 -3.18 0.89 20.51
CA PHE A 288 -3.07 -0.01 19.39
C PHE A 288 -4.45 -0.47 18.88
N VAL A 289 -5.31 -0.97 19.77
CA VAL A 289 -6.66 -1.41 19.41
C VAL A 289 -7.50 -0.27 18.85
N GLN A 290 -7.47 0.91 19.49
CA GLN A 290 -8.19 2.09 19.02
C GLN A 290 -7.76 2.52 17.62
N GLN A 291 -6.46 2.51 17.36
CA GLN A 291 -5.92 2.84 16.05
C GLN A 291 -6.38 1.84 14.97
N ARG A 292 -6.32 0.52 15.26
CA ARG A 292 -6.79 -0.51 14.33
C ARG A 292 -8.29 -0.42 14.05
N MET A 293 -9.09 -0.11 15.09
CA MET A 293 -10.51 0.15 14.93
C MET A 293 -10.78 1.38 14.05
N SER A 294 -10.06 2.48 14.27
CA SER A 294 -10.17 3.69 13.44
C SER A 294 -9.88 3.40 11.96
N TYR A 295 -8.82 2.62 11.68
CA TYR A 295 -8.52 2.21 10.31
C TYR A 295 -9.63 1.36 9.69
N GLY A 296 -10.23 0.44 10.46
CA GLY A 296 -11.37 -0.33 10.00
C GLY A 296 -12.62 0.52 9.73
N GLU A 297 -12.89 1.50 10.58
CA GLU A 297 -14.05 2.39 10.49
C GLU A 297 -14.05 3.19 9.17
N SER A 298 -12.88 3.52 8.63
CA SER A 298 -12.75 4.24 7.37
C SER A 298 -13.19 3.44 6.13
N ALA A 299 -13.27 2.12 6.23
CA ALA A 299 -13.58 1.26 5.07
C ALA A 299 -14.95 1.57 4.44
N ALA A 300 -15.97 1.87 5.25
CA ALA A 300 -17.32 2.12 4.74
C ALA A 300 -17.48 3.49 4.06
N PRO A 301 -16.97 4.61 4.61
CA PRO A 301 -16.89 5.87 3.89
C PRO A 301 -16.08 5.79 2.58
N LEU A 302 -14.93 5.13 2.60
CA LEU A 302 -14.11 4.92 1.42
C LEU A 302 -14.82 4.08 0.35
N ALA A 303 -15.56 3.03 0.75
CA ALA A 303 -16.32 2.20 -0.20
C ALA A 303 -17.45 2.98 -0.89
N LYS A 304 -18.02 3.99 -0.22
CA LYS A 304 -19.03 4.87 -0.80
C LYS A 304 -18.42 5.77 -1.90
N ARG A 305 -17.18 6.22 -1.70
CA ARG A 305 -16.43 7.07 -2.66
C ARG A 305 -15.81 6.27 -3.79
N HIS A 306 -15.28 5.12 -3.49
CA HIS A 306 -14.48 4.29 -4.40
C HIS A 306 -15.13 2.92 -4.58
N THR A 307 -16.24 2.90 -5.31
CA THR A 307 -17.07 1.71 -5.53
C THR A 307 -16.24 0.52 -6.03
N GLY A 308 -16.42 -0.64 -5.41
CA GLY A 308 -15.76 -1.91 -5.79
C GLY A 308 -14.28 -2.03 -5.42
N LYS A 309 -13.65 -0.99 -4.83
CA LYS A 309 -12.22 -1.06 -4.44
C LYS A 309 -12.00 -1.74 -3.09
N LEU A 310 -12.96 -1.71 -2.17
CA LEU A 310 -12.85 -2.13 -0.76
C LEU A 310 -13.53 -3.46 -0.42
N ALA A 311 -13.75 -4.32 -1.41
CA ALA A 311 -14.25 -5.66 -1.14
C ALA A 311 -13.26 -6.46 -0.28
N PRO A 312 -13.73 -7.19 0.78
CA PRO A 312 -12.87 -7.91 1.71
C PRO A 312 -12.12 -9.07 1.04
N ALA A 313 -12.69 -9.61 -0.03
CA ALA A 313 -12.06 -10.62 -0.88
C ALA A 313 -12.49 -10.42 -2.33
N LYS A 314 -11.57 -10.71 -3.25
CA LYS A 314 -11.81 -10.65 -4.70
C LYS A 314 -11.51 -12.02 -5.29
N PHE A 315 -12.53 -12.65 -5.88
CA PHE A 315 -12.43 -13.96 -6.49
C PHE A 315 -12.79 -13.91 -7.97
N ASN A 316 -12.27 -14.83 -8.76
CA ASN A 316 -12.89 -15.22 -10.01
C ASN A 316 -13.91 -16.35 -9.75
N MET A 317 -14.74 -16.70 -10.74
CA MET A 317 -15.77 -17.74 -10.60
C MET A 317 -15.18 -19.10 -10.18
N TRP A 318 -14.02 -19.50 -10.71
CA TRP A 318 -13.38 -20.75 -10.35
C TRP A 318 -12.97 -20.78 -8.87
N GLN A 319 -12.34 -19.70 -8.40
CA GLN A 319 -11.94 -19.55 -6.99
C GLN A 319 -13.15 -19.52 -6.05
N ALA A 320 -14.20 -18.78 -6.42
CA ALA A 320 -15.42 -18.70 -5.64
C ALA A 320 -16.07 -20.09 -5.51
N SER A 321 -16.18 -20.85 -6.62
CA SER A 321 -16.70 -22.22 -6.62
C SER A 321 -15.82 -23.16 -5.79
N THR A 322 -14.50 -23.07 -5.91
CA THR A 322 -13.56 -23.89 -5.12
C THR A 322 -13.79 -23.68 -3.61
N TRP A 323 -13.80 -22.42 -3.16
CA TRP A 323 -13.95 -22.11 -1.73
C TRP A 323 -15.36 -22.42 -1.20
N LEU A 324 -16.40 -22.22 -2.02
CA LEU A 324 -17.76 -22.64 -1.67
C LEU A 324 -17.84 -24.16 -1.45
N LEU A 325 -17.23 -24.95 -2.33
CA LEU A 325 -17.20 -26.41 -2.18
C LEU A 325 -16.43 -26.87 -0.94
N VAL A 326 -15.33 -26.17 -0.59
CA VAL A 326 -14.60 -26.41 0.68
C VAL A 326 -15.53 -26.14 1.88
N LEU A 327 -16.26 -25.03 1.88
CA LEU A 327 -17.21 -24.67 2.93
C LEU A 327 -18.35 -25.72 3.03
N LEU A 328 -18.83 -26.22 1.91
CA LEU A 328 -19.85 -27.29 1.86
C LEU A 328 -19.30 -28.67 2.25
N GLY A 329 -17.99 -28.81 2.47
CA GLY A 329 -17.33 -30.06 2.87
C GLY A 329 -17.10 -31.05 1.74
N MET A 330 -16.92 -30.54 0.55
CA MET A 330 -16.64 -31.31 -0.67
C MET A 330 -15.19 -31.04 -1.18
N PRO A 331 -14.12 -31.31 -0.37
CA PRO A 331 -12.76 -30.91 -0.71
C PRO A 331 -12.22 -31.60 -1.98
N PHE A 332 -12.63 -32.81 -2.26
CA PHE A 332 -12.22 -33.53 -3.48
C PHE A 332 -12.83 -32.91 -4.74
N ILE A 333 -14.10 -32.48 -4.68
CA ILE A 333 -14.74 -31.76 -5.80
C ILE A 333 -14.11 -30.39 -5.96
N ALA A 334 -13.81 -29.69 -4.86
CA ALA A 334 -13.09 -28.41 -4.87
C ALA A 334 -11.72 -28.54 -5.55
N LEU A 335 -10.96 -29.61 -5.25
CA LEU A 335 -9.71 -29.91 -5.91
C LEU A 335 -9.90 -30.13 -7.43
N GLY A 336 -10.91 -30.90 -7.84
CA GLY A 336 -11.27 -31.08 -9.25
C GLY A 336 -11.54 -29.75 -9.96
N VAL A 337 -12.28 -28.84 -9.32
CA VAL A 337 -12.55 -27.49 -9.86
C VAL A 337 -11.26 -26.65 -9.97
N ALA A 338 -10.35 -26.74 -9.00
CA ALA A 338 -9.06 -26.05 -9.04
C ALA A 338 -8.18 -26.58 -10.19
N VAL A 339 -8.15 -27.88 -10.40
CA VAL A 339 -7.45 -28.53 -11.53
C VAL A 339 -8.07 -28.11 -12.87
N ALA A 340 -9.40 -28.12 -12.99
CA ALA A 340 -10.10 -27.65 -14.18
C ALA A 340 -9.82 -26.17 -14.49
N SER A 341 -9.74 -25.33 -13.46
CA SER A 341 -9.31 -23.91 -13.59
C SER A 341 -7.89 -23.81 -14.17
N SER A 342 -6.97 -24.65 -13.69
CA SER A 342 -5.59 -24.71 -14.19
C SER A 342 -5.54 -25.14 -15.66
N ALA A 343 -6.30 -26.16 -16.04
CA ALA A 343 -6.41 -26.59 -17.42
C ALA A 343 -7.04 -25.53 -18.33
N ALA A 344 -8.06 -24.82 -17.85
CA ALA A 344 -8.64 -23.70 -18.59
C ALA A 344 -7.65 -22.55 -18.79
N THR A 345 -6.81 -22.25 -17.79
CA THR A 345 -5.75 -21.26 -17.90
C THR A 345 -4.69 -21.70 -18.92
N ALA A 346 -4.24 -22.94 -18.85
CA ALA A 346 -3.30 -23.52 -19.81
C ALA A 346 -3.85 -23.47 -21.24
N LYS A 347 -5.16 -23.77 -21.43
CA LYS A 347 -5.82 -23.68 -22.74
C LYS A 347 -5.80 -22.24 -23.28
N LYS A 348 -6.03 -21.21 -22.45
CA LYS A 348 -5.95 -19.80 -22.84
C LYS A 348 -4.54 -19.40 -23.25
N LEU A 349 -3.52 -19.94 -22.57
CA LEU A 349 -2.11 -19.64 -22.83
C LEU A 349 -1.49 -20.50 -23.95
N ARG A 350 -2.24 -21.42 -24.59
CA ARG A 350 -1.76 -22.22 -25.71
C ARG A 350 -1.21 -21.42 -26.90
N ARG A 351 -1.65 -20.18 -27.05
CA ARG A 351 -1.12 -19.22 -28.04
C ARG A 351 0.34 -18.86 -27.80
N PHE A 352 0.86 -19.13 -26.61
CA PHE A 352 2.22 -18.84 -26.17
C PHE A 352 2.87 -20.12 -25.63
N PRO A 353 3.48 -20.96 -26.48
CA PRO A 353 4.07 -22.25 -26.08
C PRO A 353 5.09 -22.12 -24.94
N GLN A 354 5.80 -20.99 -24.87
CA GLN A 354 6.78 -20.68 -23.83
C GLN A 354 6.16 -20.54 -22.42
N LEU A 355 4.84 -20.36 -22.33
CA LEU A 355 4.12 -20.20 -21.06
C LEU A 355 3.46 -21.48 -20.55
N HIS A 356 3.75 -22.64 -21.16
CA HIS A 356 3.09 -23.88 -20.75
C HIS A 356 3.38 -24.21 -19.28
N ASP A 357 4.64 -24.18 -18.88
CA ASP A 357 5.05 -24.43 -17.48
C ASP A 357 4.61 -23.31 -16.55
N GLU A 358 4.63 -22.06 -17.04
CA GLU A 358 4.13 -20.90 -16.27
C GLU A 358 2.62 -20.96 -16.01
N SER A 359 1.83 -21.63 -16.86
CA SER A 359 0.37 -21.73 -16.67
C SER A 359 -0.01 -22.44 -15.38
N ILE A 360 0.69 -23.53 -15.04
CA ILE A 360 0.51 -24.27 -13.78
C ILE A 360 0.90 -23.39 -12.60
N ARG A 361 2.07 -22.76 -12.70
CA ARG A 361 2.59 -21.88 -11.64
C ARG A 361 1.67 -20.68 -11.39
N ILE A 362 1.16 -20.04 -12.44
CA ILE A 362 0.18 -18.93 -12.33
C ILE A 362 -1.08 -19.41 -11.60
N SER A 363 -1.61 -20.58 -11.97
CA SER A 363 -2.81 -21.13 -11.38
C SER A 363 -2.61 -21.51 -9.90
N LEU A 364 -1.51 -22.16 -9.55
CA LEU A 364 -1.17 -22.48 -8.16
C LEU A 364 -0.99 -21.22 -7.32
N HIS A 365 -0.26 -20.22 -7.86
CA HIS A 365 -0.06 -18.94 -7.19
C HIS A 365 -1.39 -18.20 -6.99
N ALA A 366 -2.25 -18.16 -8.01
CA ALA A 366 -3.56 -17.53 -7.94
C ALA A 366 -4.47 -18.23 -6.92
N THR A 367 -4.43 -19.57 -6.83
CA THR A 367 -5.18 -20.34 -5.83
C THR A 367 -4.66 -20.07 -4.43
N GLY A 368 -3.35 -20.05 -4.20
CA GLY A 368 -2.73 -19.70 -2.91
C GLY A 368 -3.06 -18.28 -2.48
N LYS A 369 -3.01 -17.30 -3.39
CA LYS A 369 -3.42 -15.91 -3.11
C LYS A 369 -4.92 -15.81 -2.79
N SER A 370 -5.77 -16.59 -3.45
CA SER A 370 -7.20 -16.62 -3.14
C SER A 370 -7.47 -17.25 -1.78
N ALA A 371 -6.72 -18.30 -1.38
CA ALA A 371 -6.77 -18.86 -0.03
C ALA A 371 -6.40 -17.83 1.04
N GLN A 372 -5.30 -17.14 0.83
CA GLN A 372 -4.86 -16.06 1.72
C GLN A 372 -5.91 -14.94 1.82
N SER A 373 -6.50 -14.53 0.70
CA SER A 373 -7.56 -13.52 0.66
C SER A 373 -8.81 -13.98 1.41
N ALA A 374 -9.23 -15.24 1.25
CA ALA A 374 -10.34 -15.82 2.00
C ALA A 374 -10.07 -15.88 3.50
N ALA A 375 -8.87 -16.35 3.90
CA ALA A 375 -8.48 -16.42 5.30
C ALA A 375 -8.43 -15.03 5.96
N HIS A 376 -7.90 -14.03 5.26
CA HIS A 376 -7.92 -12.64 5.74
C HIS A 376 -9.36 -12.09 5.86
N ALA A 377 -10.23 -12.35 4.89
CA ALA A 377 -11.62 -11.91 4.98
C ALA A 377 -12.33 -12.56 6.19
N ILE A 378 -12.13 -13.85 6.40
CA ILE A 378 -12.72 -14.60 7.53
C ILE A 378 -12.18 -14.09 8.88
N SER A 379 -10.87 -13.94 9.01
CA SER A 379 -10.25 -13.58 10.30
C SER A 379 -10.32 -12.08 10.61
N ARG A 380 -10.49 -11.21 9.59
CA ARG A 380 -10.40 -9.77 9.75
C ARG A 380 -11.75 -9.06 9.61
N VAL A 381 -12.57 -9.42 8.63
CA VAL A 381 -13.84 -8.72 8.34
C VAL A 381 -15.04 -9.54 8.77
N TRP A 382 -15.05 -10.84 8.46
CA TRP A 382 -16.18 -11.72 8.73
C TRP A 382 -16.06 -12.49 10.05
N TRP A 383 -15.04 -12.19 10.88
CA TRP A 383 -14.82 -12.94 12.12
C TRP A 383 -16.04 -12.98 13.07
N PRO A 384 -16.91 -11.92 13.19
CA PRO A 384 -18.04 -12.03 14.08
C PRO A 384 -19.03 -13.11 13.61
N ILE A 385 -19.31 -13.17 12.30
CA ILE A 385 -20.19 -14.19 11.71
C ILE A 385 -19.52 -15.57 11.76
N ALA A 386 -18.23 -15.64 11.37
CA ALA A 386 -17.48 -16.88 11.34
C ALA A 386 -17.35 -17.50 12.75
N PHE A 387 -17.15 -16.66 13.78
CA PHE A 387 -17.09 -17.10 15.18
C PHE A 387 -18.43 -17.70 15.63
N VAL A 388 -19.56 -17.03 15.36
CA VAL A 388 -20.88 -17.55 15.70
C VAL A 388 -21.15 -18.89 15.00
N LEU A 389 -20.85 -18.99 13.70
CA LEU A 389 -21.03 -20.23 12.95
C LEU A 389 -20.11 -21.37 13.45
N ALA A 390 -18.92 -21.04 13.94
CA ALA A 390 -17.95 -21.98 14.51
C ALA A 390 -18.46 -22.63 15.81
N ILE A 391 -19.38 -21.99 16.55
CA ILE A 391 -20.00 -22.56 17.74
C ILE A 391 -20.85 -23.78 17.38
N PHE A 392 -21.57 -23.70 16.27
CA PHE A 392 -22.58 -24.74 15.87
C PHE A 392 -22.00 -25.82 14.95
N SER A 393 -20.78 -25.63 14.40
CA SER A 393 -20.22 -26.61 13.46
C SER A 393 -18.72 -26.84 13.72
N GLN A 394 -18.37 -28.11 14.01
CA GLN A 394 -16.97 -28.50 14.16
C GLN A 394 -16.10 -28.16 12.93
N ARG A 395 -16.66 -28.38 11.72
CA ARG A 395 -15.98 -28.05 10.47
C ARG A 395 -15.70 -26.57 10.37
N LEU A 396 -16.72 -25.72 10.59
CA LEU A 396 -16.55 -24.26 10.51
C LEU A 396 -15.61 -23.74 11.59
N ARG A 397 -15.58 -24.40 12.75
CA ARG A 397 -14.59 -24.13 13.82
C ARG A 397 -13.16 -24.39 13.35
N VAL A 398 -12.91 -25.54 12.72
CA VAL A 398 -11.58 -25.87 12.19
C VAL A 398 -11.17 -24.88 11.10
N LEU A 399 -12.08 -24.54 10.17
CA LEU A 399 -11.80 -23.54 9.12
C LEU A 399 -11.55 -22.14 9.68
N PHE A 400 -12.30 -21.73 10.70
CA PHE A 400 -12.10 -20.44 11.36
C PHE A 400 -10.75 -20.38 12.07
N ILE A 401 -10.39 -21.43 12.83
CA ILE A 401 -9.07 -21.52 13.50
C ILE A 401 -7.94 -21.51 12.46
N ALA A 402 -8.07 -22.30 11.40
CA ALA A 402 -7.08 -22.33 10.32
C ALA A 402 -6.93 -20.96 9.62
N ALA A 403 -8.04 -20.27 9.38
CA ALA A 403 -8.02 -18.93 8.79
C ALA A 403 -7.42 -17.86 9.72
N ALA A 404 -7.62 -17.99 11.04
CA ALA A 404 -7.09 -17.04 12.02
C ALA A 404 -5.60 -17.28 12.32
N LEU A 405 -5.19 -18.53 12.50
CA LEU A 405 -3.82 -18.89 12.91
C LEU A 405 -2.90 -19.14 11.72
N GLY A 406 -3.38 -19.77 10.65
CA GLY A 406 -2.53 -20.17 9.52
C GLY A 406 -1.74 -19.01 8.91
N PRO A 407 -2.37 -17.89 8.52
CA PRO A 407 -1.65 -16.72 8.01
C PRO A 407 -0.69 -16.10 9.04
N ALA A 408 -1.06 -16.09 10.34
CA ALA A 408 -0.24 -15.52 11.40
C ALA A 408 1.04 -16.34 11.61
N VAL A 409 0.92 -17.68 11.68
CA VAL A 409 2.07 -18.59 11.81
C VAL A 409 2.96 -18.56 10.57
N TYR A 410 2.34 -18.51 9.37
CA TYR A 410 3.08 -18.38 8.13
C TYR A 410 3.88 -17.06 8.06
N GLU A 411 3.26 -15.93 8.46
CA GLU A 411 3.91 -14.63 8.51
C GLU A 411 5.06 -14.62 9.53
N TRP A 412 4.85 -15.20 10.73
CA TRP A 412 5.89 -15.38 11.73
C TRP A 412 7.07 -16.22 11.21
N TRP A 413 6.77 -17.34 10.54
CA TRP A 413 7.79 -18.21 9.95
C TRP A 413 8.63 -17.48 8.89
N THR A 414 8.00 -16.69 8.04
CA THR A 414 8.69 -16.01 6.92
C THR A 414 9.49 -14.81 7.39
N LYS A 415 8.96 -14.03 8.32
CA LYS A 415 9.61 -12.81 8.83
C LYS A 415 10.62 -13.05 9.95
N ARG A 416 10.51 -14.19 10.63
CA ARG A 416 11.40 -14.55 11.75
C ARG A 416 11.58 -13.41 12.77
N PRO A 417 10.51 -12.83 13.32
CA PRO A 417 10.62 -11.76 14.33
C PRO A 417 11.24 -12.29 15.61
N HIS A 418 11.75 -11.40 16.46
CA HIS A 418 12.25 -11.76 17.80
C HIS A 418 11.13 -12.26 18.73
N LEU A 419 9.89 -11.82 18.47
CA LEU A 419 8.73 -12.24 19.25
C LEU A 419 8.40 -13.72 19.00
N ASP A 420 8.08 -14.48 20.07
CA ASP A 420 7.66 -15.87 19.94
C ASP A 420 6.34 -16.02 19.15
N VAL A 421 6.12 -17.22 18.58
CA VAL A 421 4.99 -17.50 17.70
C VAL A 421 3.63 -17.31 18.36
N VAL A 422 3.52 -17.63 19.67
CA VAL A 422 2.26 -17.54 20.40
C VAL A 422 1.85 -16.09 20.60
N ARG A 423 2.74 -15.26 21.12
CA ARG A 423 2.50 -13.82 21.29
C ARG A 423 2.27 -13.14 19.95
N PHE A 424 3.05 -13.49 18.94
CA PHE A 424 2.85 -12.93 17.58
C PHE A 424 1.46 -13.28 17.03
N ALA A 425 1.04 -14.55 17.12
CA ALA A 425 -0.27 -14.99 16.63
C ALA A 425 -1.42 -14.32 17.40
N LEU A 426 -1.33 -14.21 18.73
CA LEU A 426 -2.35 -13.55 19.55
C LEU A 426 -2.47 -12.05 19.20
N LEU A 427 -1.36 -11.34 19.03
CA LEU A 427 -1.38 -9.93 18.62
C LEU A 427 -1.92 -9.77 17.19
N LYS A 428 -1.59 -10.68 16.27
CA LYS A 428 -2.15 -10.68 14.91
C LYS A 428 -3.65 -10.92 14.89
N MET A 429 -4.14 -11.83 15.74
CA MET A 429 -5.58 -12.04 15.90
C MET A 429 -6.27 -10.81 16.48
N LEU A 430 -5.67 -10.17 17.48
CA LEU A 430 -6.18 -8.92 18.06
C LEU A 430 -6.20 -7.78 17.04
N ASP A 431 -5.12 -7.60 16.27
CA ASP A 431 -5.04 -6.64 15.16
C ASP A 431 -6.19 -6.82 14.17
N ASN A 432 -6.38 -8.06 13.69
CA ASN A 432 -7.44 -8.40 12.77
C ASN A 432 -8.85 -8.19 13.37
N ALA A 433 -9.05 -8.59 14.62
CA ALA A 433 -10.33 -8.44 15.31
C ALA A 433 -10.68 -6.97 15.56
N ALA A 434 -9.71 -6.16 15.99
CA ALA A 434 -9.90 -4.73 16.20
C ALA A 434 -10.22 -4.00 14.89
N TYR A 435 -9.48 -4.27 13.82
CA TYR A 435 -9.79 -3.72 12.50
C TYR A 435 -11.19 -4.12 12.04
N GLY A 436 -11.55 -5.41 12.16
CA GLY A 436 -12.87 -5.90 11.80
C GLY A 436 -14.00 -5.25 12.60
N ALA A 437 -13.83 -5.07 13.91
CA ALA A 437 -14.77 -4.34 14.73
C ALA A 437 -14.98 -2.90 14.23
N GLY A 438 -13.89 -2.23 13.82
CA GLY A 438 -13.95 -0.93 13.16
C GLY A 438 -14.75 -0.96 11.86
N VAL A 439 -14.51 -1.95 10.97
CA VAL A 439 -15.28 -2.12 9.72
C VAL A 439 -16.78 -2.23 10.01
N TRP A 440 -17.17 -3.08 10.94
CA TRP A 440 -18.59 -3.25 11.33
C TRP A 440 -19.17 -1.95 11.89
N LYS A 441 -18.43 -1.24 12.75
CA LYS A 441 -18.82 0.06 13.27
C LYS A 441 -19.07 1.08 12.14
N GLY A 442 -18.14 1.17 11.19
CA GLY A 442 -18.26 2.04 10.01
C GLY A 442 -19.45 1.67 9.11
N VAL A 443 -19.69 0.37 8.88
CA VAL A 443 -20.84 -0.14 8.13
C VAL A 443 -22.17 0.25 8.79
N ILE A 444 -22.28 0.09 10.09
CA ILE A 444 -23.49 0.46 10.86
C ILE A 444 -23.71 1.98 10.79
N ALA A 445 -22.67 2.76 11.06
CA ALA A 445 -22.74 4.22 11.07
C ALA A 445 -23.10 4.82 9.71
N THR A 446 -22.58 4.28 8.62
CA THR A 446 -22.80 4.80 7.26
C THR A 446 -23.91 4.08 6.49
N ARG A 447 -24.48 2.99 7.05
CA ARG A 447 -25.43 2.09 6.40
C ARG A 447 -24.94 1.58 5.04
N ASN A 448 -23.63 1.36 4.91
CA ASN A 448 -23.00 0.89 3.68
C ASN A 448 -22.28 -0.45 3.91
N ALA A 449 -22.89 -1.54 3.46
CA ALA A 449 -22.38 -2.90 3.63
C ALA A 449 -21.31 -3.32 2.59
N ALA A 450 -20.94 -2.46 1.66
CA ALA A 450 -19.98 -2.80 0.59
C ALA A 450 -18.65 -3.40 1.10
N PRO A 451 -18.05 -2.95 2.24
CA PRO A 451 -16.84 -3.57 2.78
C PRO A 451 -17.01 -5.01 3.31
N LEU A 452 -18.25 -5.48 3.48
CA LEU A 452 -18.54 -6.84 3.92
C LEU A 452 -18.79 -7.81 2.76
N ILE A 453 -19.01 -7.27 1.55
CA ILE A 453 -19.45 -8.06 0.39
C ILE A 453 -18.23 -8.38 -0.49
N PRO A 454 -17.90 -9.68 -0.71
CA PRO A 454 -16.85 -10.07 -1.63
C PRO A 454 -17.24 -9.76 -3.06
N THR A 455 -16.26 -9.47 -3.91
CA THR A 455 -16.48 -9.32 -5.34
C THR A 455 -16.07 -10.59 -6.08
N VAL A 456 -16.95 -11.05 -6.98
CA VAL A 456 -16.67 -12.17 -7.87
C VAL A 456 -16.64 -11.62 -9.29
N LYS A 457 -15.44 -11.57 -9.90
CA LYS A 457 -15.31 -11.22 -11.32
C LYS A 457 -15.67 -12.43 -12.18
N ARG A 458 -16.57 -12.27 -13.13
CA ARG A 458 -16.70 -13.23 -14.23
C ARG A 458 -15.36 -13.29 -14.96
N SER A 459 -14.89 -14.50 -15.25
CA SER A 459 -13.67 -14.65 -16.09
C SER A 459 -13.89 -13.82 -17.35
N ALA A 460 -13.05 -12.80 -17.57
CA ALA A 460 -13.12 -12.01 -18.79
C ALA A 460 -12.94 -12.96 -20.00
N ALA A 461 -14.04 -13.34 -20.60
CA ALA A 461 -14.11 -13.66 -21.99
C ALA A 461 -14.27 -12.28 -22.65
N ASN A 462 -13.29 -11.89 -23.47
CA ASN A 462 -13.32 -10.74 -24.38
C ASN A 462 -13.43 -9.35 -23.72
N GLU A 463 -12.28 -8.78 -23.37
CA GLU A 463 -12.00 -7.38 -23.67
C GLU A 463 -10.74 -7.42 -24.55
N GLU A 464 -10.96 -7.17 -25.85
CA GLU A 464 -9.96 -7.00 -26.90
C GLU A 464 -9.12 -5.74 -26.68
#